data_9a56b838f6e574d12c024344f72826c6
#
_entry.id   9a56b838f6e574d12c024344f72826c6
#
_cell.length_a   1.000
_cell.length_b   1.000
_cell.length_c   1.000
_cell.angle_alpha   90.00
_cell.angle_beta   90.00
_cell.angle_gamma   90.00
#
_symmetry.space_group_name_H-M   'P 1'
#
loop_
_entity.id
_entity.type
_entity.pdbx_description
1 polymer ?
#
loop_
_entity_poly.entity_id
_entity_poly.type
_entity_poly.pdbx_seq_one_letter_code
_entity_poly.pdbx_strand_id
1 'polypeptide(L)'
;MKQFVAISAALCGMLLAPRCPASAIELAVGQRATVPVTSLKEIKFRATTRQQFDFSCGSAALATLLTYHYATPVTEKEVFEKMFLTGDQAKIRQQGFSMLDMKRYLATRGFVGDGFQQPLDKLLDAKLPAIVLITDRGYNHFVVIKGAEDGRILLGDPSSGARAVTRERFMELWANKLLFVVHKYPGKTVAFNGADDWRAAPRAPLGTGINNEQYSQSLPKFGPSDF
;
A
#
# COMPACT_ATOMS: atom_id res chain seq x y z
N MET A 1 7.49 -17.72 -66.01
CA MET A 1 6.06 -18.04 -65.96
C MET A 1 5.69 -18.50 -64.55
N LYS A 2 4.66 -17.89 -63.98
CA LYS A 2 3.95 -18.17 -62.69
C LYS A 2 4.65 -17.69 -61.40
N GLN A 3 4.31 -16.48 -61.04
CA GLN A 3 4.44 -15.90 -59.72
C GLN A 3 3.47 -16.60 -58.73
N PHE A 4 3.95 -16.96 -57.53
CA PHE A 4 3.11 -17.26 -56.37
C PHE A 4 3.25 -16.14 -55.35
N VAL A 5 2.20 -15.39 -55.22
CA VAL A 5 2.03 -14.36 -54.16
C VAL A 5 1.59 -15.11 -52.90
N ALA A 6 2.40 -15.09 -51.86
CA ALA A 6 2.02 -15.57 -50.52
C ALA A 6 1.45 -14.41 -49.71
N ILE A 7 0.16 -14.46 -49.41
CA ILE A 7 -0.55 -13.55 -48.53
C ILE A 7 -0.32 -14.02 -47.08
N SER A 8 0.51 -13.28 -46.33
CA SER A 8 0.65 -13.45 -44.87
C SER A 8 -0.54 -12.79 -44.19
N ALA A 9 -1.43 -13.57 -43.64
CA ALA A 9 -2.47 -13.10 -42.74
C ALA A 9 -1.85 -12.88 -41.32
N ALA A 10 -1.70 -11.62 -40.93
CA ALA A 10 -1.35 -11.25 -39.57
C ALA A 10 -2.55 -11.45 -38.65
N LEU A 11 -2.50 -12.48 -37.81
CA LEU A 11 -3.49 -12.71 -36.75
C LEU A 11 -3.21 -11.79 -35.60
N CYS A 12 -3.96 -10.67 -35.51
CA CYS A 12 -3.95 -9.73 -34.40
C CYS A 12 -4.69 -10.37 -33.22
N GLY A 13 -3.95 -11.03 -32.32
CA GLY A 13 -4.47 -11.59 -31.09
C GLY A 13 -4.82 -10.48 -30.09
N MET A 14 -6.09 -10.11 -30.02
CA MET A 14 -6.64 -9.22 -29.03
C MET A 14 -6.61 -9.91 -27.67
N LEU A 15 -5.65 -9.55 -26.81
CA LEU A 15 -5.60 -9.95 -25.40
C LEU A 15 -6.79 -9.30 -24.67
N LEU A 16 -7.83 -10.08 -24.47
CA LEU A 16 -8.94 -9.74 -23.58
C LEU A 16 -8.44 -9.79 -22.13
N ALA A 17 -8.13 -8.63 -21.56
CA ALA A 17 -7.93 -8.51 -20.11
C ALA A 17 -9.25 -8.89 -19.40
N PRO A 18 -9.20 -9.69 -18.31
CA PRO A 18 -10.40 -10.01 -17.53
C PRO A 18 -10.94 -8.72 -16.91
N ARG A 19 -12.10 -8.28 -17.41
CA ARG A 19 -12.87 -7.22 -16.77
C ARG A 19 -13.52 -7.80 -15.52
N CYS A 20 -13.21 -7.23 -14.35
CA CYS A 20 -13.98 -7.51 -13.14
C CYS A 20 -15.47 -7.23 -13.40
N PRO A 21 -16.37 -8.11 -12.98
CA PRO A 21 -17.80 -7.89 -13.16
C PRO A 21 -18.21 -6.65 -12.36
N ALA A 22 -18.70 -5.63 -13.05
CA ALA A 22 -19.36 -4.51 -12.41
C ALA A 22 -20.68 -5.03 -11.80
N SER A 23 -20.86 -4.86 -10.50
CA SER A 23 -22.12 -5.19 -9.84
C SER A 23 -23.21 -4.27 -10.34
N ALA A 24 -24.24 -4.81 -10.99
CA ALA A 24 -25.40 -4.05 -11.40
C ALA A 24 -26.38 -3.93 -10.24
N ILE A 25 -26.73 -2.70 -9.88
CA ILE A 25 -27.79 -2.42 -8.90
C ILE A 25 -29.07 -2.16 -9.70
N GLU A 26 -30.08 -2.95 -9.46
CA GLU A 26 -31.40 -2.74 -10.04
C GLU A 26 -32.15 -1.68 -9.21
N LEU A 27 -32.29 -0.49 -9.80
CA LEU A 27 -33.11 0.58 -9.20
C LEU A 27 -34.58 0.35 -9.51
N ALA A 28 -35.46 0.61 -8.55
CA ALA A 28 -36.90 0.34 -8.61
C ALA A 28 -37.69 1.02 -9.76
N VAL A 29 -37.03 1.70 -10.68
CA VAL A 29 -37.60 2.47 -11.80
C VAL A 29 -37.17 1.92 -13.18
N GLY A 30 -36.74 0.67 -13.26
CA GLY A 30 -36.41 0.03 -14.56
C GLY A 30 -35.17 0.55 -15.28
N GLN A 31 -34.38 1.43 -14.67
CA GLN A 31 -33.08 1.88 -15.21
C GLN A 31 -31.94 1.06 -14.60
N ARG A 32 -31.16 0.40 -15.44
CA ARG A 32 -29.92 -0.29 -15.04
C ARG A 32 -28.78 0.72 -14.96
N ALA A 33 -28.34 1.03 -13.73
CA ALA A 33 -27.12 1.80 -13.52
C ALA A 33 -25.95 0.85 -13.22
N THR A 34 -24.88 0.94 -13.99
CA THR A 34 -23.64 0.23 -13.72
C THR A 34 -22.76 1.12 -12.83
N VAL A 35 -22.62 0.78 -11.57
CA VAL A 35 -21.76 1.50 -10.63
C VAL A 35 -20.42 0.77 -10.53
N PRO A 36 -19.29 1.41 -10.86
CA PRO A 36 -17.98 0.82 -10.64
C PRO A 36 -17.73 0.68 -9.14
N VAL A 37 -17.68 -0.55 -8.64
CA VAL A 37 -17.41 -0.84 -7.23
C VAL A 37 -15.92 -1.19 -7.07
N THR A 38 -15.21 -0.42 -6.23
CA THR A 38 -13.84 -0.74 -5.82
C THR A 38 -13.88 -1.40 -4.45
N SER A 39 -13.26 -2.57 -4.30
CA SER A 39 -13.23 -3.25 -3.02
C SER A 39 -12.35 -2.50 -2.01
N LEU A 40 -12.67 -2.63 -0.71
CA LEU A 40 -11.81 -2.06 0.36
C LEU A 40 -10.36 -2.58 0.28
N LYS A 41 -10.19 -3.82 -0.16
CA LYS A 41 -8.86 -4.41 -0.36
C LYS A 41 -8.10 -3.70 -1.46
N GLU A 42 -8.74 -3.43 -2.61
CA GLU A 42 -8.12 -2.69 -3.71
C GLU A 42 -7.74 -1.27 -3.30
N ILE A 43 -8.60 -0.59 -2.54
CA ILE A 43 -8.32 0.76 -2.02
C ILE A 43 -7.05 0.73 -1.15
N LYS A 44 -6.93 -0.24 -0.24
CA LYS A 44 -5.77 -0.37 0.66
C LYS A 44 -4.45 -0.65 -0.07
N PHE A 45 -4.50 -1.35 -1.20
CA PHE A 45 -3.31 -1.68 -1.98
C PHE A 45 -3.08 -0.75 -3.19
N ARG A 46 -3.88 0.31 -3.36
CA ARG A 46 -3.74 1.25 -4.49
C ARG A 46 -2.37 1.90 -4.55
N ALA A 47 -1.81 2.27 -3.39
CA ALA A 47 -0.50 2.91 -3.27
C ALA A 47 0.42 2.17 -2.27
N THR A 48 0.25 0.87 -2.15
CA THR A 48 1.07 0.00 -1.31
C THR A 48 1.27 -1.32 -2.05
N THR A 49 2.50 -1.69 -2.29
CA THR A 49 2.86 -2.94 -2.97
C THR A 49 2.61 -4.12 -2.02
N ARG A 50 1.86 -5.10 -2.50
CA ARG A 50 1.57 -6.31 -1.73
C ARG A 50 2.75 -7.28 -1.80
N GLN A 51 3.16 -7.84 -0.65
CA GLN A 51 4.13 -8.92 -0.60
C GLN A 51 3.58 -10.21 -1.23
N GLN A 52 4.44 -10.97 -1.88
CA GLN A 52 4.08 -12.26 -2.50
C GLN A 52 4.43 -13.46 -1.62
N PHE A 53 5.44 -13.33 -0.75
CA PHE A 53 5.90 -14.36 0.16
C PHE A 53 5.89 -13.85 1.61
N ASP A 54 5.81 -14.74 2.60
CA ASP A 54 5.76 -14.37 4.02
C ASP A 54 7.03 -13.63 4.48
N PHE A 55 8.17 -13.92 3.89
CA PHE A 55 9.45 -13.28 4.20
C PHE A 55 9.82 -12.11 3.27
N SER A 56 8.93 -11.69 2.36
CA SER A 56 9.22 -10.65 1.36
C SER A 56 8.73 -9.25 1.72
N CYS A 57 8.33 -9.01 2.97
CA CYS A 57 7.87 -7.68 3.42
C CYS A 57 8.89 -6.57 3.14
N GLY A 58 10.20 -6.88 3.24
CA GLY A 58 11.28 -5.92 2.95
C GLY A 58 11.33 -5.48 1.49
N SER A 59 11.22 -6.42 0.53
CA SER A 59 11.18 -6.08 -0.90
C SER A 59 9.92 -5.31 -1.27
N ALA A 60 8.77 -5.70 -0.73
CA ALA A 60 7.51 -5.01 -0.99
C ALA A 60 7.44 -3.62 -0.35
N ALA A 61 8.01 -3.43 0.86
CA ALA A 61 8.14 -2.11 1.48
C ALA A 61 9.06 -1.21 0.66
N LEU A 62 10.19 -1.74 0.16
CA LEU A 62 11.10 -0.98 -0.69
C LEU A 62 10.48 -0.64 -2.05
N ALA A 63 9.75 -1.58 -2.67
CA ALA A 63 9.00 -1.33 -3.89
C ALA A 63 7.93 -0.25 -3.69
N THR A 64 7.22 -0.27 -2.55
CA THR A 64 6.26 0.77 -2.17
C THR A 64 6.94 2.13 -2.06
N LEU A 65 8.07 2.19 -1.36
CA LEU A 65 8.83 3.42 -1.15
C LEU A 65 9.27 4.02 -2.49
N LEU A 66 9.91 3.24 -3.34
CA LEU A 66 10.43 3.72 -4.63
C LEU A 66 9.32 4.14 -5.60
N THR A 67 8.28 3.31 -5.74
CA THR A 67 7.21 3.53 -6.72
C THR A 67 6.34 4.72 -6.35
N TYR A 68 5.89 4.80 -5.11
CA TYR A 68 4.86 5.78 -4.73
C TYR A 68 5.40 7.04 -4.07
N HIS A 69 6.64 7.00 -3.53
CA HIS A 69 7.21 8.16 -2.86
C HIS A 69 8.36 8.81 -3.64
N TYR A 70 9.13 8.02 -4.41
CA TYR A 70 10.26 8.52 -5.19
C TYR A 70 10.03 8.50 -6.70
N ALA A 71 8.80 8.27 -7.15
CA ALA A 71 8.41 8.23 -8.57
C ALA A 71 9.33 7.33 -9.43
N THR A 72 9.80 6.24 -8.85
CA THR A 72 10.67 5.25 -9.51
C THR A 72 9.94 3.91 -9.53
N PRO A 73 9.10 3.64 -10.55
CA PRO A 73 8.29 2.44 -10.63
C PRO A 73 9.15 1.18 -10.63
N VAL A 74 8.90 0.29 -9.68
CA VAL A 74 9.50 -1.04 -9.58
C VAL A 74 8.49 -2.03 -9.07
N THR A 75 8.60 -3.28 -9.49
CA THR A 75 7.75 -4.35 -8.99
C THR A 75 8.38 -5.00 -7.75
N GLU A 76 7.54 -5.57 -6.88
CA GLU A 76 8.04 -6.36 -5.74
C GLU A 76 8.94 -7.51 -6.20
N LYS A 77 8.57 -8.18 -7.29
CA LYS A 77 9.33 -9.30 -7.88
C LYS A 77 10.74 -8.86 -8.28
N GLU A 78 10.87 -7.73 -8.99
CA GLU A 78 12.19 -7.19 -9.42
C GLU A 78 13.08 -6.89 -8.21
N VAL A 79 12.52 -6.21 -7.19
CA VAL A 79 13.25 -5.89 -5.96
C VAL A 79 13.67 -7.16 -5.22
N PHE A 80 12.72 -8.09 -5.07
CA PHE A 80 12.94 -9.38 -4.42
C PHE A 80 14.06 -10.17 -5.08
N GLU A 81 13.97 -10.41 -6.39
CA GLU A 81 14.95 -11.21 -7.12
C GLU A 81 16.37 -10.61 -6.99
N LYS A 82 16.48 -9.30 -7.12
CA LYS A 82 17.78 -8.64 -7.03
C LYS A 82 18.37 -8.70 -5.63
N MET A 83 17.54 -8.43 -4.59
CA MET A 83 17.99 -8.50 -3.20
C MET A 83 18.33 -9.95 -2.81
N PHE A 84 17.56 -10.94 -3.27
CA PHE A 84 17.78 -12.34 -2.98
C PHE A 84 19.07 -12.88 -3.63
N LEU A 85 19.36 -12.48 -4.88
CA LEU A 85 20.58 -12.87 -5.59
C LEU A 85 21.86 -12.27 -4.97
N THR A 86 21.77 -11.09 -4.39
CA THR A 86 22.94 -10.37 -3.83
C THR A 86 23.09 -10.53 -2.32
N GLY A 87 22.08 -11.07 -1.64
CA GLY A 87 22.05 -11.28 -0.19
C GLY A 87 22.41 -12.71 0.23
N ASP A 88 22.40 -12.93 1.53
CA ASP A 88 22.53 -14.27 2.12
C ASP A 88 21.18 -15.00 2.02
N GLN A 89 21.05 -15.84 0.99
CA GLN A 89 19.80 -16.53 0.69
C GLN A 89 19.30 -17.43 1.83
N ALA A 90 20.21 -18.09 2.59
CA ALA A 90 19.82 -18.94 3.70
C ALA A 90 19.22 -18.11 4.84
N LYS A 91 19.84 -16.99 5.17
CA LYS A 91 19.38 -16.05 6.18
C LYS A 91 18.08 -15.37 5.76
N ILE A 92 17.95 -14.97 4.49
CA ILE A 92 16.74 -14.35 3.95
C ILE A 92 15.54 -15.30 4.05
N ARG A 93 15.69 -16.59 3.77
CA ARG A 93 14.61 -17.57 3.90
C ARG A 93 14.15 -17.76 5.35
N GLN A 94 15.05 -17.60 6.31
CA GLN A 94 14.75 -17.80 7.74
C GLN A 94 14.24 -16.53 8.43
N GLN A 95 14.77 -15.38 8.09
CA GLN A 95 14.57 -14.11 8.82
C GLN A 95 13.98 -12.98 7.97
N GLY A 96 13.82 -13.20 6.65
CA GLY A 96 13.47 -12.16 5.70
C GLY A 96 14.65 -11.27 5.33
N PHE A 97 14.37 -10.25 4.54
CA PHE A 97 15.36 -9.27 4.11
C PHE A 97 15.77 -8.35 5.27
N SER A 98 17.02 -7.91 5.25
CA SER A 98 17.55 -6.91 6.19
C SER A 98 17.55 -5.51 5.58
N MET A 99 17.66 -4.47 6.43
CA MET A 99 17.87 -3.10 5.95
C MET A 99 19.19 -2.96 5.15
N LEU A 100 20.18 -3.83 5.40
CA LEU A 100 21.42 -3.86 4.64
C LEU A 100 21.19 -4.34 3.20
N ASP A 101 20.30 -5.32 2.99
CA ASP A 101 19.93 -5.80 1.66
C ASP A 101 19.21 -4.69 0.89
N MET A 102 18.31 -3.96 1.55
CA MET A 102 17.65 -2.78 0.98
C MET A 102 18.65 -1.69 0.59
N LYS A 103 19.61 -1.39 1.46
CA LYS A 103 20.69 -0.41 1.19
C LYS A 103 21.50 -0.79 -0.03
N ARG A 104 21.89 -2.06 -0.13
CA ARG A 104 22.65 -2.58 -1.29
C ARG A 104 21.84 -2.45 -2.59
N TYR A 105 20.57 -2.82 -2.56
CA TYR A 105 19.69 -2.64 -3.72
C TYR A 105 19.58 -1.18 -4.14
N LEU A 106 19.32 -0.26 -3.20
CA LEU A 106 19.23 1.17 -3.46
C LEU A 106 20.49 1.72 -4.12
N ALA A 107 21.67 1.29 -3.65
CA ALA A 107 22.95 1.71 -4.24
C ALA A 107 23.07 1.32 -5.72
N THR A 108 22.53 0.17 -6.14
CA THR A 108 22.53 -0.24 -7.57
C THR A 108 21.67 0.65 -8.45
N ARG A 109 20.77 1.45 -7.84
CA ARG A 109 19.82 2.35 -8.51
C ARG A 109 20.20 3.84 -8.36
N GLY A 110 21.37 4.13 -7.78
CA GLY A 110 21.82 5.51 -7.54
C GLY A 110 21.16 6.20 -6.33
N PHE A 111 20.47 5.43 -5.49
CA PHE A 111 19.89 5.91 -4.23
C PHE A 111 20.85 5.65 -3.07
N VAL A 112 20.83 6.52 -2.07
CA VAL A 112 21.52 6.30 -0.80
C VAL A 112 20.48 6.30 0.32
N GLY A 113 20.36 5.17 1.00
CA GLY A 113 19.48 4.99 2.15
C GLY A 113 20.26 4.47 3.35
N ASP A 114 19.95 4.99 4.52
CA ASP A 114 20.57 4.61 5.79
C ASP A 114 19.55 4.50 6.91
N GLY A 115 19.94 3.75 7.96
CA GLY A 115 19.19 3.64 9.19
C GLY A 115 19.60 4.74 10.19
N PHE A 116 18.61 5.45 10.73
CA PHE A 116 18.82 6.51 11.71
C PHE A 116 18.03 6.26 12.99
N GLN A 117 18.67 6.41 14.15
CA GLN A 117 17.98 6.47 15.43
C GLN A 117 17.66 7.94 15.74
N GLN A 118 16.49 8.37 15.31
CA GLN A 118 16.00 9.73 15.48
C GLN A 118 14.55 9.70 15.99
N PRO A 119 14.12 10.74 16.75
CA PRO A 119 12.73 10.91 17.11
C PRO A 119 11.83 10.95 15.87
N LEU A 120 10.63 10.36 15.98
CA LEU A 120 9.64 10.34 14.90
C LEU A 120 9.33 11.75 14.39
N ASP A 121 9.29 12.75 15.30
CA ASP A 121 8.96 14.13 14.94
C ASP A 121 9.93 14.71 13.90
N LYS A 122 11.21 14.40 13.99
CA LYS A 122 12.18 14.85 12.98
C LYS A 122 11.88 14.31 11.58
N LEU A 123 11.40 13.05 11.48
CA LEU A 123 10.98 12.49 10.21
C LEU A 123 9.74 13.20 9.67
N LEU A 124 8.76 13.43 10.55
CA LEU A 124 7.49 14.08 10.18
C LEU A 124 7.70 15.53 9.76
N ASP A 125 8.54 16.27 10.48
CA ASP A 125 8.92 17.66 10.15
C ASP A 125 9.66 17.75 8.81
N ALA A 126 10.53 16.77 8.55
CA ALA A 126 11.24 16.65 7.27
C ALA A 126 10.33 16.20 6.11
N LYS A 127 9.10 15.74 6.41
CA LYS A 127 8.14 15.21 5.43
C LYS A 127 8.74 14.11 4.56
N LEU A 128 9.50 13.22 5.17
CA LEU A 128 10.14 12.10 4.48
C LEU A 128 9.47 10.77 4.80
N PRO A 129 9.21 9.93 3.78
CA PRO A 129 8.79 8.56 4.01
C PRO A 129 9.96 7.73 4.55
N ALA A 130 9.66 6.73 5.37
CA ALA A 130 10.67 5.83 5.93
C ALA A 130 10.16 4.40 6.00
N ILE A 131 11.06 3.43 5.83
CA ILE A 131 10.78 2.04 6.17
C ILE A 131 11.14 1.84 7.65
N VAL A 132 10.25 1.18 8.38
CA VAL A 132 10.43 0.85 9.79
C VAL A 132 10.11 -0.61 10.04
N LEU A 133 10.73 -1.18 11.06
CA LEU A 133 10.39 -2.50 11.57
C LEU A 133 9.36 -2.34 12.69
N ILE A 134 8.22 -2.98 12.53
CA ILE A 134 7.20 -3.05 13.59
C ILE A 134 7.07 -4.49 14.09
N THR A 135 6.68 -4.62 15.37
CA THR A 135 6.28 -5.89 15.98
C THR A 135 4.79 -5.83 16.27
N ASP A 136 4.01 -6.61 15.58
CA ASP A 136 2.57 -6.73 15.82
C ASP A 136 2.23 -8.19 16.12
N ARG A 137 1.65 -8.43 17.30
CA ARG A 137 1.31 -9.78 17.80
C ARG A 137 2.47 -10.80 17.75
N GLY A 138 3.68 -10.33 18.05
CA GLY A 138 4.89 -11.16 18.04
C GLY A 138 5.51 -11.39 16.66
N TYR A 139 4.92 -10.83 15.60
CA TYR A 139 5.46 -10.92 14.26
C TYR A 139 6.17 -9.60 13.87
N ASN A 140 7.43 -9.72 13.47
CA ASN A 140 8.24 -8.59 13.01
C ASN A 140 8.13 -8.44 11.50
N HIS A 141 7.76 -7.25 11.02
CA HIS A 141 7.76 -6.99 9.59
C HIS A 141 8.02 -5.52 9.25
N PHE A 142 8.42 -5.29 8.01
CA PHE A 142 8.70 -3.97 7.50
C PHE A 142 7.44 -3.32 6.94
N VAL A 143 7.23 -2.05 7.33
CA VAL A 143 6.18 -1.18 6.80
C VAL A 143 6.76 0.16 6.40
N VAL A 144 6.04 0.92 5.57
CA VAL A 144 6.43 2.27 5.15
C VAL A 144 5.62 3.30 5.91
N ILE A 145 6.26 4.25 6.58
CA ILE A 145 5.60 5.47 7.05
C ILE A 145 5.36 6.35 5.82
N LYS A 146 4.10 6.57 5.48
CA LYS A 146 3.66 7.33 4.29
C LYS A 146 3.22 8.75 4.62
N GLY A 147 2.85 8.99 5.86
CA GLY A 147 2.34 10.27 6.30
C GLY A 147 1.93 10.28 7.76
N ALA A 148 1.60 11.47 8.24
CA ALA A 148 1.01 11.68 9.55
C ALA A 148 0.02 12.84 9.49
N GLU A 149 -1.14 12.69 10.13
CA GLU A 149 -2.19 13.70 10.19
C GLU A 149 -3.01 13.49 11.46
N ASP A 150 -3.25 14.56 12.20
CA ASP A 150 -4.15 14.59 13.35
C ASP A 150 -3.89 13.47 14.38
N GLY A 151 -2.63 13.31 14.78
CA GLY A 151 -2.24 12.29 15.76
C GLY A 151 -2.27 10.85 15.24
N ARG A 152 -2.44 10.64 13.93
CA ARG A 152 -2.37 9.33 13.29
C ARG A 152 -1.16 9.21 12.40
N ILE A 153 -0.61 8.01 12.30
CA ILE A 153 0.47 7.65 11.39
C ILE A 153 -0.11 6.75 10.30
N LEU A 154 0.10 7.13 9.05
CA LEU A 154 -0.31 6.34 7.90
C LEU A 154 0.81 5.38 7.51
N LEU A 155 0.50 4.10 7.51
CA LEU A 155 1.41 3.01 7.21
C LEU A 155 1.03 2.35 5.88
N GLY A 156 2.00 2.11 5.03
CA GLY A 156 1.91 1.20 3.90
C GLY A 156 2.42 -0.17 4.34
N ASP A 157 1.50 -1.06 4.64
CA ASP A 157 1.80 -2.40 5.15
C ASP A 157 1.72 -3.42 4.01
N PRO A 158 2.84 -4.10 3.64
CA PRO A 158 2.85 -5.05 2.55
C PRO A 158 1.89 -6.24 2.69
N SER A 159 1.52 -6.58 3.92
CA SER A 159 0.62 -7.71 4.21
C SER A 159 -0.86 -7.32 4.20
N SER A 160 -1.19 -6.16 4.75
CA SER A 160 -2.57 -5.72 4.99
C SER A 160 -3.00 -4.49 4.17
N GLY A 161 -2.07 -3.87 3.44
CA GLY A 161 -2.29 -2.64 2.68
C GLY A 161 -2.16 -1.37 3.55
N ALA A 162 -2.54 -0.22 2.99
CA ALA A 162 -2.47 1.03 3.72
C ALA A 162 -3.44 1.03 4.91
N ARG A 163 -2.96 1.49 6.07
CA ARG A 163 -3.74 1.65 7.31
C ARG A 163 -3.21 2.80 8.15
N ALA A 164 -4.09 3.46 8.88
CA ALA A 164 -3.69 4.46 9.87
C ALA A 164 -3.80 3.89 11.28
N VAL A 165 -2.84 4.21 12.12
CA VAL A 165 -2.82 3.90 13.56
C VAL A 165 -2.63 5.19 14.34
N THR A 166 -3.05 5.24 15.62
CA THR A 166 -2.72 6.39 16.47
C THR A 166 -1.21 6.45 16.69
N ARG A 167 -0.70 7.63 16.99
CA ARG A 167 0.72 7.83 17.27
C ARG A 167 1.20 6.96 18.44
N GLU A 168 0.40 6.86 19.49
CA GLU A 168 0.68 6.03 20.67
C GLU A 168 0.82 4.57 20.26
N ARG A 169 -0.15 4.06 19.50
CA ARG A 169 -0.12 2.68 19.01
C ARG A 169 1.08 2.42 18.10
N PHE A 170 1.43 3.37 17.24
CA PHE A 170 2.63 3.25 16.42
C PHE A 170 3.90 3.17 17.29
N MET A 171 4.02 4.00 18.32
CA MET A 171 5.18 3.99 19.21
C MET A 171 5.34 2.67 19.99
N GLU A 172 4.24 1.98 20.29
CA GLU A 172 4.27 0.62 20.87
C GLU A 172 4.75 -0.43 19.86
N LEU A 173 4.25 -0.36 18.62
CA LEU A 173 4.58 -1.30 17.55
C LEU A 173 6.02 -1.16 17.05
N TRP A 174 6.57 0.05 17.07
CA TRP A 174 7.89 0.38 16.51
C TRP A 174 9.03 -0.24 17.32
N ALA A 175 9.52 -1.41 16.86
CA ALA A 175 10.35 -2.31 17.65
C ALA A 175 11.73 -1.74 18.02
N ASN A 176 12.49 -1.29 17.04
CA ASN A 176 13.90 -0.94 17.22
C ASN A 176 14.20 0.57 17.18
N LYS A 177 13.15 1.39 17.08
CA LYS A 177 13.23 2.85 16.94
C LYS A 177 14.17 3.34 15.83
N LEU A 178 14.38 2.50 14.80
CA LEU A 178 15.21 2.79 13.65
C LEU A 178 14.34 3.23 12.47
N LEU A 179 14.71 4.34 11.84
CA LEU A 179 14.13 4.87 10.61
C LEU A 179 15.08 4.57 9.45
N PHE A 180 14.66 3.79 8.49
CA PHE A 180 15.40 3.62 7.25
C PHE A 180 14.90 4.63 6.21
N VAL A 181 15.74 5.63 5.94
CA VAL A 181 15.40 6.80 5.13
C VAL A 181 16.31 6.88 3.91
N VAL A 182 15.74 7.21 2.76
CA VAL A 182 16.49 7.57 1.56
C VAL A 182 16.78 9.07 1.62
N HIS A 183 18.04 9.46 1.70
CA HIS A 183 18.47 10.85 1.83
C HIS A 183 19.20 11.41 0.60
N LYS A 184 19.54 10.54 -0.37
CA LYS A 184 20.04 10.95 -1.68
C LYS A 184 19.40 10.09 -2.76
N TYR A 185 18.85 10.72 -3.78
CA TYR A 185 18.13 10.05 -4.87
C TYR A 185 18.23 10.87 -6.17
N PRO A 186 18.06 10.22 -7.36
CA PRO A 186 18.17 10.89 -8.65
C PRO A 186 17.04 11.89 -8.94
N GLY A 187 15.90 11.77 -8.26
CA GLY A 187 14.71 12.60 -8.48
C GLY A 187 14.77 13.96 -7.77
N LYS A 188 13.73 14.78 -8.01
CA LYS A 188 13.60 16.13 -7.42
C LYS A 188 12.57 16.23 -6.31
N THR A 189 11.61 15.31 -6.27
CA THR A 189 10.46 15.37 -5.35
C THR A 189 10.27 14.07 -4.62
N VAL A 190 9.85 14.16 -3.36
CA VAL A 190 9.45 13.04 -2.51
C VAL A 190 7.99 13.24 -2.14
N ALA A 191 7.16 12.24 -2.39
CA ALA A 191 5.77 12.27 -1.96
C ALA A 191 5.67 11.85 -0.49
N PHE A 192 4.99 12.65 0.31
CA PHE A 192 4.70 12.37 1.71
C PHE A 192 3.33 12.93 2.06
N ASN A 193 2.55 12.21 2.82
CA ASN A 193 1.23 12.64 3.29
C ASN A 193 0.22 12.88 2.14
N GLY A 194 0.26 12.04 1.09
CA GLY A 194 -0.60 12.16 -0.09
C GLY A 194 -2.08 11.97 0.25
N ALA A 195 -2.95 12.83 -0.30
CA ALA A 195 -4.40 12.73 -0.08
C ALA A 195 -4.98 11.37 -0.54
N ASP A 196 -4.46 10.83 -1.64
CA ASP A 196 -4.90 9.51 -2.15
C ASP A 196 -4.52 8.38 -1.21
N ASP A 197 -3.42 8.49 -0.50
CA ASP A 197 -2.99 7.52 0.50
C ASP A 197 -3.96 7.46 1.69
N TRP A 198 -4.46 8.63 2.13
CA TRP A 198 -5.42 8.75 3.23
C TRP A 198 -6.81 8.19 2.89
N ARG A 199 -7.17 8.06 1.61
CA ARG A 199 -8.43 7.40 1.21
C ARG A 199 -8.53 5.95 1.67
N ALA A 200 -7.39 5.28 1.89
CA ALA A 200 -7.35 3.92 2.42
C ALA A 200 -7.65 3.83 3.92
N ALA A 201 -7.59 4.97 4.62
CA ALA A 201 -7.79 5.06 6.07
C ALA A 201 -8.63 6.29 6.44
N PRO A 202 -9.86 6.41 5.92
CA PRO A 202 -10.72 7.57 6.18
C PRO A 202 -11.00 7.69 7.68
N ARG A 203 -11.29 8.91 8.13
CA ARG A 203 -11.85 9.14 9.46
C ARG A 203 -13.32 8.78 9.46
N ALA A 204 -13.75 8.11 10.52
CA ALA A 204 -15.18 8.06 10.80
C ALA A 204 -15.67 9.49 11.10
N PRO A 205 -16.77 9.96 10.49
CA PRO A 205 -17.33 11.28 10.72
C PRO A 205 -18.03 11.31 12.09
N LEU A 206 -17.25 11.19 13.16
CA LEU A 206 -17.81 11.11 14.54
C LEU A 206 -18.58 12.38 14.94
N GLY A 207 -18.22 13.55 14.37
CA GLY A 207 -18.93 14.81 14.61
C GLY A 207 -20.24 14.97 13.83
N THR A 208 -20.42 14.17 12.76
CA THR A 208 -21.67 14.09 11.97
C THR A 208 -22.30 12.71 12.10
N GLY A 209 -21.85 11.95 13.10
CA GLY A 209 -22.39 10.64 13.44
C GLY A 209 -23.90 10.76 13.62
N ILE A 210 -24.61 9.78 13.13
CA ILE A 210 -26.06 9.68 13.13
C ILE A 210 -26.56 9.99 14.53
N ASN A 211 -27.30 11.09 14.64
CA ASN A 211 -28.01 11.40 15.87
C ASN A 211 -29.05 10.28 16.07
N ASN A 212 -28.89 9.48 17.13
CA ASN A 212 -29.77 8.37 17.43
C ASN A 212 -31.26 8.82 17.54
N GLU A 213 -31.49 10.10 17.81
CA GLU A 213 -32.84 10.66 17.83
C GLU A 213 -33.49 10.73 16.43
N GLN A 214 -32.68 10.98 15.38
CA GLN A 214 -33.19 10.96 14.00
C GLN A 214 -33.49 9.54 13.50
N TYR A 215 -32.73 8.54 13.95
CA TYR A 215 -33.01 7.14 13.60
C TYR A 215 -34.26 6.60 14.30
N SER A 216 -34.53 7.01 15.54
CA SER A 216 -35.71 6.57 16.27
C SER A 216 -37.01 7.11 15.68
N GLN A 217 -36.94 8.19 14.88
CA GLN A 217 -38.09 8.76 14.18
C GLN A 217 -38.35 8.15 12.81
N SER A 218 -37.32 7.58 12.16
CA SER A 218 -37.42 7.05 10.79
C SER A 218 -37.58 5.53 10.72
N LEU A 219 -37.33 4.79 11.80
CA LEU A 219 -37.62 3.36 11.84
C LEU A 219 -39.11 3.10 12.14
N PRO A 220 -39.77 2.19 11.40
CA PRO A 220 -41.09 1.75 11.74
C PRO A 220 -41.11 1.23 13.17
N LYS A 221 -41.94 1.84 14.04
CA LYS A 221 -42.15 1.32 15.38
C LYS A 221 -43.12 0.15 15.28
N PHE A 222 -42.57 -1.06 15.30
CA PHE A 222 -43.39 -2.27 15.41
C PHE A 222 -44.02 -2.30 16.83
N GLY A 223 -45.33 -2.34 16.90
CA GLY A 223 -46.06 -2.51 18.12
C GLY A 223 -46.24 -3.98 18.51
N PRO A 224 -46.67 -4.28 19.75
CA PRO A 224 -46.88 -5.67 20.20
C PRO A 224 -47.93 -6.45 19.38
N SER A 225 -48.69 -5.76 18.50
CA SER A 225 -49.71 -6.34 17.62
C SER A 225 -49.21 -6.60 16.19
N ASP A 226 -47.93 -6.40 15.88
CA ASP A 226 -47.39 -6.54 14.52
C ASP A 226 -46.74 -7.93 14.31
N PHE A 227 -46.94 -8.89 15.24
CA PHE A 227 -46.47 -10.28 15.17
C PHE A 227 -47.60 -11.25 15.40
#